data_ea6295b6c003c5b5a0a41d32d49e279b
#
_entry.id   ea6295b6c003c5b5a0a41d32d49e279b
#
_cell.length_a   1.000
_cell.length_b   1.000
_cell.length_c   1.000
_cell.angle_alpha   90.00
_cell.angle_beta   90.00
_cell.angle_gamma   90.00
#
_symmetry.space_group_name_H-M   'P 1'
#
loop_
_entity.id
_entity.type
_entity.pdbx_description
1 polymer ?
#
loop_
_entity_poly.entity_id
_entity_poly.type
_entity_poly.pdbx_seq_one_letter_code
_entity_poly.pdbx_strand_id
1 'polypeptide(L)'
;MKTSFLLLGLTLVLSSLNAQSAKEEVDFMQSVFGMGKKALVAEFVKPGAAQKDAFWQLYDEYEMARKELGKKRIELLLKYEENFDNLSNELAAVLLKEIQALTMKNDKLVASYVKKVSKATDPVVAMQFHQIEMYLLSEIRISIASSLPYPEIKQ
;
A
#
# COMPACT_ATOMS: atom_id res chain seq x y z
N MET A 1 18.86 15.81 45.04
CA MET A 1 19.23 15.39 43.68
C MET A 1 18.73 13.98 43.36
N LYS A 2 17.42 13.72 43.45
CA LYS A 2 16.83 12.38 43.17
C LYS A 2 15.55 12.43 42.33
N THR A 3 15.17 13.58 41.79
CA THR A 3 13.92 13.76 41.01
C THR A 3 14.08 13.94 39.52
N SER A 4 15.30 14.09 39.00
CA SER A 4 15.54 14.33 37.56
C SER A 4 15.63 13.04 36.69
N PHE A 5 15.78 11.86 37.28
CA PHE A 5 15.91 10.60 36.51
C PHE A 5 14.56 9.96 36.13
N LEU A 6 13.48 10.34 36.83
CA LEU A 6 12.15 9.77 36.58
C LEU A 6 11.43 10.41 35.37
N LEU A 7 11.80 11.65 34.99
CA LEU A 7 11.19 12.35 33.86
C LEU A 7 11.72 11.90 32.50
N LEU A 8 12.97 11.42 32.44
CA LEU A 8 13.57 10.96 31.17
C LEU A 8 13.04 9.60 30.71
N GLY A 9 12.62 8.75 31.67
CA GLY A 9 12.01 7.44 31.36
C GLY A 9 10.58 7.52 30.81
N LEU A 10 9.85 8.57 31.21
CA LEU A 10 8.44 8.72 30.81
C LEU A 10 8.26 9.22 29.37
N THR A 11 9.21 10.02 28.87
CA THR A 11 9.17 10.55 27.49
C THR A 11 9.47 9.47 26.44
N LEU A 12 10.32 8.49 26.75
CA LEU A 12 10.62 7.36 25.84
C LEU A 12 9.46 6.36 25.72
N VAL A 13 8.66 6.21 26.78
CA VAL A 13 7.48 5.31 26.74
C VAL A 13 6.34 5.93 25.92
N LEU A 14 6.18 7.26 25.95
CA LEU A 14 5.14 7.95 25.17
C LEU A 14 5.40 7.92 23.66
N SER A 15 6.68 7.98 23.24
CA SER A 15 7.05 7.90 21.81
C SER A 15 6.81 6.49 21.23
N SER A 16 7.03 5.45 22.01
CA SER A 16 6.75 4.08 21.56
C SER A 16 5.26 3.76 21.48
N LEU A 17 4.42 4.36 22.32
CA LEU A 17 2.97 4.21 22.27
C LEU A 17 2.36 4.84 21.01
N ASN A 18 2.87 6.00 20.58
CA ASN A 18 2.39 6.67 19.38
C ASN A 18 2.75 5.89 18.09
N ALA A 19 3.96 5.32 18.01
CA ALA A 19 4.38 4.53 16.86
C ALA A 19 3.61 3.20 16.74
N GLN A 20 3.28 2.58 17.88
CA GLN A 20 2.49 1.35 17.92
C GLN A 20 1.03 1.62 17.53
N SER A 21 0.45 2.72 18.00
CA SER A 21 -0.89 3.19 17.64
C SER A 21 -1.01 3.49 16.14
N ALA A 22 -0.04 4.19 15.56
CA ALA A 22 -0.04 4.49 14.13
C ALA A 22 0.03 3.23 13.26
N LYS A 23 0.82 2.22 13.66
CA LYS A 23 0.88 0.95 12.95
C LYS A 23 -0.43 0.17 13.02
N GLU A 24 -1.05 0.11 14.21
CA GLU A 24 -2.33 -0.56 14.41
C GLU A 24 -3.44 0.11 13.61
N GLU A 25 -3.45 1.45 13.54
CA GLU A 25 -4.39 2.23 12.74
C GLU A 25 -4.24 1.95 11.23
N VAL A 26 -3.01 1.88 10.74
CA VAL A 26 -2.70 1.53 9.34
C VAL A 26 -3.13 0.10 9.02
N ASP A 27 -2.85 -0.87 9.90
CA ASP A 27 -3.27 -2.26 9.71
C ASP A 27 -4.79 -2.39 9.71
N PHE A 28 -5.48 -1.64 10.58
CA PHE A 28 -6.95 -1.57 10.61
C PHE A 28 -7.51 -0.96 9.31
N MET A 29 -7.00 0.19 8.87
CA MET A 29 -7.41 0.83 7.63
C MET A 29 -7.20 -0.08 6.41
N GLN A 30 -6.06 -0.77 6.32
CA GLN A 30 -5.81 -1.75 5.27
C GLN A 30 -6.79 -2.94 5.31
N SER A 31 -7.17 -3.38 6.50
CA SER A 31 -8.15 -4.46 6.67
C SER A 31 -9.53 -4.03 6.18
N VAL A 32 -10.01 -2.86 6.63
CA VAL A 32 -11.32 -2.31 6.22
C VAL A 32 -11.34 -2.04 4.71
N PHE A 33 -10.29 -1.42 4.17
CA PHE A 33 -10.17 -1.20 2.74
C PHE A 33 -10.17 -2.52 1.95
N GLY A 34 -9.47 -3.55 2.43
CA GLY A 34 -9.41 -4.85 1.78
C GLY A 34 -10.77 -5.56 1.73
N MET A 35 -11.60 -5.46 2.77
CA MET A 35 -12.96 -6.00 2.76
C MET A 35 -13.86 -5.26 1.78
N GLY A 36 -13.86 -3.94 1.80
CA GLY A 36 -14.63 -3.12 0.87
C GLY A 36 -14.18 -3.33 -0.57
N LYS A 37 -12.87 -3.45 -0.79
CA LYS A 37 -12.30 -3.75 -2.10
C LYS A 37 -12.75 -5.09 -2.66
N LYS A 38 -12.76 -6.16 -1.86
CA LYS A 38 -13.19 -7.49 -2.31
C LYS A 38 -14.67 -7.48 -2.73
N ALA A 39 -15.52 -6.78 -1.98
CA ALA A 39 -16.93 -6.60 -2.32
C ALA A 39 -17.08 -5.84 -3.66
N LEU A 40 -16.34 -4.76 -3.84
CA LEU A 40 -16.33 -3.99 -5.08
C LEU A 40 -15.85 -4.84 -6.27
N VAL A 41 -14.78 -5.59 -6.13
CA VAL A 41 -14.29 -6.50 -7.17
C VAL A 41 -15.34 -7.53 -7.53
N ALA A 42 -16.10 -8.05 -6.56
CA ALA A 42 -17.21 -8.99 -6.81
C ALA A 42 -18.37 -8.38 -7.61
N GLU A 43 -18.52 -7.05 -7.60
CA GLU A 43 -19.50 -6.35 -8.44
C GLU A 43 -19.08 -6.26 -9.91
N PHE A 44 -17.78 -6.18 -10.18
CA PHE A 44 -17.24 -5.95 -11.52
C PHE A 44 -16.72 -7.22 -12.20
N VAL A 45 -16.17 -8.16 -11.44
CA VAL A 45 -15.61 -9.40 -11.99
C VAL A 45 -16.61 -10.53 -11.85
N LYS A 46 -16.99 -11.13 -12.99
CA LYS A 46 -18.08 -12.13 -13.09
C LYS A 46 -17.55 -13.46 -13.67
N PRO A 47 -16.77 -14.24 -12.90
CA PRO A 47 -16.38 -15.57 -13.33
C PRO A 47 -17.60 -16.49 -13.41
N GLY A 48 -17.63 -17.39 -14.39
CA GLY A 48 -18.64 -18.44 -14.50
C GLY A 48 -18.66 -19.33 -13.24
N ALA A 49 -19.78 -20.03 -12.99
CA ALA A 49 -19.96 -20.82 -11.79
C ALA A 49 -18.83 -21.84 -11.55
N ALA A 50 -18.33 -22.49 -12.60
CA ALA A 50 -17.22 -23.46 -12.53
C ALA A 50 -15.84 -22.81 -12.28
N GLN A 51 -15.71 -21.52 -12.51
CA GLN A 51 -14.43 -20.76 -12.42
C GLN A 51 -14.34 -19.92 -11.15
N LYS A 52 -15.46 -19.76 -10.44
CA LYS A 52 -15.59 -18.82 -9.32
C LYS A 52 -14.59 -19.08 -8.21
N ASP A 53 -14.44 -20.33 -7.79
CA ASP A 53 -13.53 -20.69 -6.70
C ASP A 53 -12.07 -20.48 -7.10
N ALA A 54 -11.68 -20.84 -8.33
CA ALA A 54 -10.34 -20.63 -8.86
C ALA A 54 -10.00 -19.13 -8.96
N PHE A 55 -10.95 -18.28 -9.37
CA PHE A 55 -10.77 -16.84 -9.38
C PHE A 55 -10.52 -16.28 -7.98
N TRP A 56 -11.37 -16.62 -7.00
CA TRP A 56 -11.26 -16.06 -5.66
C TRP A 56 -10.03 -16.53 -4.91
N GLN A 57 -9.59 -17.77 -5.14
CA GLN A 57 -8.32 -18.23 -4.60
C GLN A 57 -7.15 -17.40 -5.11
N LEU A 58 -7.07 -17.16 -6.43
CA LEU A 58 -6.03 -16.33 -7.04
C LEU A 58 -6.12 -14.86 -6.57
N TYR A 59 -7.35 -14.35 -6.40
CA TYR A 59 -7.55 -12.99 -5.88
C TYR A 59 -7.04 -12.84 -4.45
N ASP A 60 -7.30 -13.81 -3.57
CA ASP A 60 -6.84 -13.77 -2.19
C ASP A 60 -5.30 -13.88 -2.10
N GLU A 61 -4.68 -14.71 -2.94
CA GLU A 61 -3.21 -14.75 -3.08
C GLU A 61 -2.64 -13.41 -3.56
N TYR A 62 -3.28 -12.80 -4.56
CA TYR A 62 -2.92 -11.48 -5.07
C TYR A 62 -3.00 -10.41 -3.97
N GLU A 63 -4.10 -10.38 -3.22
CA GLU A 63 -4.30 -9.41 -2.15
C GLU A 63 -3.27 -9.54 -1.03
N MET A 64 -2.86 -10.75 -0.65
CA MET A 64 -1.78 -10.94 0.32
C MET A 64 -0.47 -10.31 -0.18
N ALA A 65 -0.08 -10.60 -1.41
CA ALA A 65 1.14 -10.04 -2.00
C ALA A 65 1.05 -8.51 -2.17
N ARG A 66 -0.12 -7.98 -2.56
CA ARG A 66 -0.36 -6.54 -2.70
C ARG A 66 -0.26 -5.80 -1.37
N LYS A 67 -0.79 -6.38 -0.29
CA LYS A 67 -0.72 -5.82 1.07
C LYS A 67 0.72 -5.62 1.53
N GLU A 68 1.60 -6.57 1.25
CA GLU A 68 3.02 -6.44 1.59
C GLU A 68 3.71 -5.28 0.83
N LEU A 69 3.36 -5.07 -0.44
CA LEU A 69 3.83 -3.91 -1.19
C LEU A 69 3.20 -2.61 -0.68
N GLY A 70 1.95 -2.66 -0.22
CA GLY A 70 1.26 -1.54 0.42
C GLY A 70 1.94 -1.08 1.71
N LYS A 71 2.35 -2.02 2.57
CA LYS A 71 3.12 -1.71 3.78
C LYS A 71 4.41 -0.96 3.45
N LYS A 72 5.18 -1.46 2.48
CA LYS A 72 6.40 -0.78 2.02
C LYS A 72 6.14 0.62 1.49
N ARG A 73 5.02 0.84 0.83
CA ARG A 73 4.62 2.19 0.38
C ARG A 73 4.38 3.13 1.55
N ILE A 74 3.68 2.67 2.59
CA ILE A 74 3.43 3.46 3.80
C ILE A 74 4.75 3.80 4.49
N GLU A 75 5.67 2.85 4.64
CA GLU A 75 7.00 3.09 5.22
C GLU A 75 7.77 4.19 4.45
N LEU A 76 7.70 4.18 3.11
CA LEU A 76 8.33 5.21 2.28
C LEU A 76 7.66 6.58 2.45
N LEU A 77 6.33 6.63 2.58
CA LEU A 77 5.59 7.86 2.81
C LEU A 77 5.91 8.47 4.17
N LEU A 78 5.93 7.66 5.23
CA LEU A 78 6.33 8.10 6.57
C LEU A 78 7.77 8.62 6.59
N LYS A 79 8.69 7.92 5.92
CA LYS A 79 10.08 8.37 5.80
C LYS A 79 10.21 9.70 5.05
N TYR A 80 9.38 9.93 4.03
CA TYR A 80 9.30 11.21 3.34
C TYR A 80 8.79 12.31 4.28
N GLU A 81 7.69 12.06 4.98
CA GLU A 81 7.07 13.01 5.91
C GLU A 81 8.01 13.40 7.04
N GLU A 82 8.64 12.44 7.69
CA GLU A 82 9.59 12.66 8.79
C GLU A 82 10.79 13.52 8.40
N ASN A 83 11.16 13.52 7.13
CA ASN A 83 12.33 14.25 6.63
C ASN A 83 11.98 15.43 5.72
N PHE A 84 10.71 15.74 5.56
CA PHE A 84 10.23 16.72 4.59
C PHE A 84 10.89 18.10 4.75
N ASP A 85 10.96 18.62 5.99
CA ASP A 85 11.53 19.94 6.28
C ASP A 85 13.05 20.03 6.02
N ASN A 86 13.76 18.89 6.01
CA ASN A 86 15.21 18.81 5.85
C ASN A 86 15.62 17.75 4.83
N LEU A 87 14.82 17.59 3.76
CA LEU A 87 15.07 16.61 2.73
C LEU A 87 16.36 16.91 1.97
N SER A 88 17.39 16.07 2.16
CA SER A 88 18.65 16.19 1.42
C SER A 88 18.52 15.60 0.00
N ASN A 89 19.39 16.03 -0.92
CA ASN A 89 19.43 15.48 -2.28
C ASN A 89 19.70 13.97 -2.30
N GLU A 90 20.55 13.49 -1.38
CA GLU A 90 20.88 12.06 -1.25
C GLU A 90 19.66 11.25 -0.81
N LEU A 91 18.92 11.73 0.20
CA LEU A 91 17.72 11.06 0.68
C LEU A 91 16.62 11.11 -0.37
N ALA A 92 16.43 12.25 -1.04
CA ALA A 92 15.48 12.38 -2.14
C ALA A 92 15.76 11.37 -3.27
N ALA A 93 17.02 11.21 -3.67
CA ALA A 93 17.43 10.24 -4.68
C ALA A 93 17.15 8.79 -4.25
N VAL A 94 17.39 8.44 -2.98
CA VAL A 94 17.07 7.12 -2.43
C VAL A 94 15.56 6.87 -2.46
N LEU A 95 14.76 7.81 -1.95
CA LEU A 95 13.30 7.70 -1.92
C LEU A 95 12.71 7.57 -3.32
N LEU A 96 13.15 8.38 -4.27
CA LEU A 96 12.73 8.28 -5.68
C LEU A 96 12.99 6.89 -6.25
N LYS A 97 14.20 6.36 -6.05
CA LYS A 97 14.56 5.02 -6.53
C LYS A 97 13.68 3.93 -5.91
N GLU A 98 13.43 4.00 -4.60
CA GLU A 98 12.61 3.03 -3.88
C GLU A 98 11.13 3.10 -4.30
N ILE A 99 10.57 4.31 -4.45
CA ILE A 99 9.19 4.54 -4.91
C ILE A 99 9.01 4.01 -6.34
N GLN A 100 9.95 4.29 -7.25
CA GLN A 100 9.89 3.80 -8.63
C GLN A 100 9.99 2.26 -8.68
N ALA A 101 10.91 1.68 -7.91
CA ALA A 101 11.05 0.23 -7.83
C ALA A 101 9.78 -0.45 -7.29
N LEU A 102 9.15 0.15 -6.28
CA LEU A 102 7.90 -0.34 -5.70
C LEU A 102 6.74 -0.25 -6.70
N THR A 103 6.65 0.85 -7.46
CA THR A 103 5.65 1.01 -8.52
C THR A 103 5.79 -0.09 -9.56
N MET A 104 7.00 -0.34 -10.06
CA MET A 104 7.26 -1.43 -11.00
C MET A 104 6.93 -2.82 -10.44
N LYS A 105 7.16 -3.05 -9.14
CA LYS A 105 6.78 -4.32 -8.49
C LYS A 105 5.27 -4.51 -8.44
N ASN A 106 4.51 -3.45 -8.14
CA ASN A 106 3.05 -3.50 -8.19
C ASN A 106 2.52 -3.81 -9.59
N ASP A 107 3.03 -3.12 -10.61
CA ASP A 107 2.60 -3.33 -11.99
C ASP A 107 2.91 -4.76 -12.47
N LYS A 108 4.09 -5.29 -12.12
CA LYS A 108 4.47 -6.70 -12.40
C LYS A 108 3.58 -7.69 -11.65
N LEU A 109 3.19 -7.38 -10.42
CA LEU A 109 2.30 -8.24 -9.64
C LEU A 109 0.94 -8.35 -10.32
N VAL A 110 0.31 -7.22 -10.68
CA VAL A 110 -0.95 -7.19 -11.43
C VAL A 110 -0.83 -8.01 -12.72
N ALA A 111 0.19 -7.73 -13.55
CA ALA A 111 0.39 -8.43 -14.82
C ALA A 111 0.56 -9.96 -14.64
N SER A 112 1.24 -10.37 -13.56
CA SER A 112 1.41 -11.79 -13.24
C SER A 112 0.07 -12.46 -12.91
N TYR A 113 -0.76 -11.81 -12.07
CA TYR A 113 -2.05 -12.38 -11.67
C TYR A 113 -3.09 -12.30 -12.78
N VAL A 114 -3.08 -11.28 -13.64
CA VAL A 114 -3.89 -11.26 -14.88
C VAL A 114 -3.62 -12.49 -15.73
N LYS A 115 -2.35 -12.90 -15.90
CA LYS A 115 -1.99 -14.13 -16.63
C LYS A 115 -2.49 -15.39 -15.92
N LYS A 116 -2.38 -15.46 -14.60
CA LYS A 116 -2.88 -16.61 -13.81
C LYS A 116 -4.39 -16.71 -13.90
N VAL A 117 -5.12 -15.59 -13.72
CA VAL A 117 -6.57 -15.52 -13.84
C VAL A 117 -7.02 -15.93 -15.24
N SER A 118 -6.39 -15.40 -16.30
CA SER A 118 -6.72 -15.77 -17.68
C SER A 118 -6.59 -17.26 -17.97
N LYS A 119 -5.60 -17.93 -17.32
CA LYS A 119 -5.42 -19.38 -17.49
C LYS A 119 -6.40 -20.22 -16.67
N ALA A 120 -6.78 -19.74 -15.49
CA ALA A 120 -7.65 -20.46 -14.56
C ALA A 120 -9.15 -20.22 -14.83
N THR A 121 -9.46 -19.13 -15.55
CA THR A 121 -10.82 -18.74 -15.92
C THR A 121 -10.90 -18.58 -17.45
N ASP A 122 -11.03 -17.34 -17.90
CA ASP A 122 -10.98 -16.95 -19.30
C ASP A 122 -10.42 -15.51 -19.48
N PRO A 123 -10.10 -15.11 -20.71
CA PRO A 123 -9.55 -13.76 -20.98
C PRO A 123 -10.50 -12.60 -20.61
N VAL A 124 -11.83 -12.81 -20.66
CA VAL A 124 -12.80 -11.75 -20.32
C VAL A 124 -12.78 -11.48 -18.83
N VAL A 125 -12.80 -12.52 -17.99
CA VAL A 125 -12.65 -12.41 -16.52
C VAL A 125 -11.32 -11.76 -16.16
N ALA A 126 -10.23 -12.14 -16.84
CA ALA A 126 -8.91 -11.52 -16.63
C ALA A 126 -8.90 -10.04 -17.02
N MET A 127 -9.62 -9.64 -18.07
CA MET A 127 -9.76 -8.24 -18.47
C MET A 127 -10.56 -7.44 -17.44
N GLN A 128 -11.66 -7.98 -16.92
CA GLN A 128 -12.45 -7.37 -15.84
C GLN A 128 -11.58 -7.16 -14.59
N PHE A 129 -10.83 -8.19 -14.17
CA PHE A 129 -9.89 -8.10 -13.05
C PHE A 129 -8.84 -7.02 -13.30
N HIS A 130 -8.22 -7.00 -14.48
CA HIS A 130 -7.23 -5.97 -14.82
C HIS A 130 -7.81 -4.56 -14.73
N GLN A 131 -9.00 -4.34 -15.31
CA GLN A 131 -9.61 -3.01 -15.35
C GLN A 131 -9.93 -2.47 -13.95
N ILE A 132 -10.55 -3.31 -13.09
CA ILE A 132 -10.88 -2.87 -11.74
C ILE A 132 -9.64 -2.62 -10.88
N GLU A 133 -8.60 -3.47 -11.00
CA GLU A 133 -7.35 -3.26 -10.27
C GLU A 133 -6.62 -2.00 -10.71
N MET A 134 -6.56 -1.73 -12.01
CA MET A 134 -5.95 -0.50 -12.54
C MET A 134 -6.70 0.75 -12.07
N TYR A 135 -8.04 0.69 -12.04
CA TYR A 135 -8.86 1.78 -11.51
C TYR A 135 -8.54 2.04 -10.03
N LEU A 136 -8.61 1.01 -9.18
CA LEU A 136 -8.37 1.13 -7.74
C LEU A 136 -6.95 1.59 -7.41
N LEU A 137 -5.93 1.08 -8.12
CA LEU A 137 -4.55 1.53 -7.96
C LEU A 137 -4.37 2.99 -8.40
N SER A 138 -5.09 3.45 -9.41
CA SER A 138 -5.06 4.84 -9.85
C SER A 138 -5.68 5.78 -8.82
N GLU A 139 -6.82 5.43 -8.23
CA GLU A 139 -7.46 6.17 -7.15
C GLU A 139 -6.52 6.33 -5.94
N ILE A 140 -5.85 5.25 -5.52
CA ILE A 140 -4.86 5.29 -4.44
C ILE A 140 -3.69 6.22 -4.80
N ARG A 141 -3.17 6.14 -6.03
CA ARG A 141 -2.07 7.00 -6.50
C ARG A 141 -2.47 8.48 -6.51
N ILE A 142 -3.67 8.79 -6.97
CA ILE A 142 -4.21 10.16 -6.99
C ILE A 142 -4.37 10.68 -5.56
N SER A 143 -4.98 9.89 -4.68
CA SER A 143 -5.17 10.25 -3.27
C SER A 143 -3.84 10.55 -2.58
N ILE A 144 -2.82 9.71 -2.77
CA ILE A 144 -1.48 9.96 -2.23
C ILE A 144 -0.87 11.23 -2.83
N ALA A 145 -0.88 11.37 -4.15
CA ALA A 145 -0.26 12.50 -4.83
C ALA A 145 -0.91 13.85 -4.44
N SER A 146 -2.23 13.85 -4.20
CA SER A 146 -2.95 15.07 -3.78
C SER A 146 -2.74 15.42 -2.31
N SER A 147 -2.33 14.50 -1.47
CA SER A 147 -2.11 14.72 -0.04
C SER A 147 -0.65 15.03 0.33
N LEU A 148 0.31 14.70 -0.54
CA LEU A 148 1.72 14.95 -0.26
C LEU A 148 2.11 16.40 -0.57
N PRO A 149 2.84 17.07 0.35
CA PRO A 149 3.43 18.38 0.05
C PRO A 149 4.55 18.25 -0.98
N TYR A 150 4.75 19.30 -1.78
CA TYR A 150 5.88 19.35 -2.72
C TYR A 150 7.14 19.81 -2.01
N PRO A 151 8.29 19.13 -2.21
CA PRO A 151 9.54 19.54 -1.62
C PRO A 151 10.02 20.84 -2.28
N GLU A 152 10.48 21.79 -1.46
CA GLU A 152 11.05 23.05 -1.92
C GLU A 152 12.58 22.94 -2.00
N ILE A 153 13.17 23.61 -2.99
CA ILE A 153 14.63 23.75 -3.08
C ILE A 153 15.02 24.80 -2.04
N LYS A 154 15.68 24.37 -0.97
CA LYS A 154 16.33 25.32 -0.04
C LYS A 154 17.58 25.89 -0.72
N GLN A 155 17.54 27.20 -1.01
CA GLN A 155 18.68 27.98 -1.52
C GLN A 155 19.73 28.17 -0.46
#